data_5ab325f0b7789e8f6b279988dfaf419e
#
_entry.id   5ab325f0b7789e8f6b279988dfaf419e
#
_cell.length_a   1.000
_cell.length_b   1.000
_cell.length_c   1.000
_cell.angle_alpha   90.00
_cell.angle_beta   90.00
_cell.angle_gamma   90.00
#
_symmetry.space_group_name_H-M   'P 1'
#
loop_
_entity.id
_entity.type
_entity.pdbx_description
1 polymer ?
#
loop_
_entity_poly.entity_id
_entity_poly.type
_entity_poly.pdbx_seq_one_letter_code
_entity_poly.pdbx_strand_id
1 'polypeptide(L)'
;MNIIGINNQMMKKQFNGMAMRFGIFIMVIMALTACGNADKSRTGTAANADSAAAETAAVAEETAPVAAEAPADAGVSFKDENGNVVSVNSLKGKVVFINFWATWCPPCIHEMPSIDALRKSFKGEDRIAFLMVDVDNKIAQSTAFMKDNNYDLPVYTPASPIPSDYLGGAIPTTVILNKRGEMVGRLEGGRDYTDPQIVKALKELVGNE
;
A
#
# COMPACT_ATOMS: atom_id res chain seq x y z
N MET A 1 5.12 8.92 -28.48
CA MET A 1 6.00 10.01 -27.99
C MET A 1 6.39 9.63 -26.57
N ASN A 2 7.69 9.36 -26.35
CA ASN A 2 8.21 8.71 -25.13
C ASN A 2 8.21 9.70 -23.96
N ILE A 3 7.41 9.43 -22.92
CA ILE A 3 7.37 10.18 -21.65
C ILE A 3 8.62 9.89 -20.76
N ILE A 4 9.46 8.93 -21.15
CA ILE A 4 10.68 8.54 -20.42
C ILE A 4 11.78 9.62 -20.45
N GLY A 5 11.70 10.60 -21.36
CA GLY A 5 12.72 11.64 -21.53
C GLY A 5 12.70 12.78 -20.52
N ILE A 6 11.61 12.99 -19.80
CA ILE A 6 11.43 14.18 -18.95
C ILE A 6 12.00 13.98 -17.54
N ASN A 7 12.14 12.73 -17.11
CA ASN A 7 12.54 12.42 -15.72
C ASN A 7 14.06 12.56 -15.46
N ASN A 8 14.89 12.61 -16.49
CA ASN A 8 16.36 12.61 -16.32
C ASN A 8 17.00 13.99 -16.27
N GLN A 9 16.29 15.04 -16.70
CA GLN A 9 16.83 16.40 -16.70
C GLN A 9 16.53 17.17 -15.39
N MET A 10 15.42 16.84 -14.71
CA MET A 10 15.09 17.54 -13.45
C MET A 10 15.84 16.99 -12.23
N MET A 11 16.24 15.72 -12.26
CA MET A 11 17.01 15.12 -11.16
C MET A 11 18.45 15.65 -11.06
N LYS A 12 19.02 16.13 -12.17
CA LYS A 12 20.39 16.70 -12.18
C LYS A 12 20.48 18.13 -11.63
N LYS A 13 19.37 18.87 -11.55
CA LYS A 13 19.39 20.26 -11.03
C LYS A 13 19.25 20.37 -9.52
N GLN A 14 18.71 19.36 -8.84
CA GLN A 14 18.56 19.39 -7.38
C GLN A 14 19.80 18.90 -6.61
N PHE A 15 20.67 18.11 -7.23
CA PHE A 15 21.86 17.55 -6.54
C PHE A 15 23.03 18.52 -6.40
N ASN A 16 23.06 19.64 -7.12
CA ASN A 16 24.19 20.59 -7.07
C ASN A 16 24.04 21.72 -6.05
N GLY A 17 22.93 21.81 -5.33
CA GLY A 17 22.69 22.87 -4.32
C GLY A 17 22.92 22.48 -2.87
N MET A 18 23.09 21.19 -2.55
CA MET A 18 23.10 20.69 -1.17
C MET A 18 24.46 20.18 -0.67
N ALA A 19 25.51 20.29 -1.50
CA ALA A 19 26.86 19.83 -1.13
C ALA A 19 27.73 20.88 -0.42
N MET A 20 27.20 22.06 -0.07
CA MET A 20 28.05 23.15 0.45
C MET A 20 27.65 23.73 1.81
N ARG A 21 26.88 22.99 2.65
CA ARG A 21 26.50 23.50 3.99
C ARG A 21 26.57 22.48 5.14
N PHE A 22 27.31 21.37 5.02
CA PHE A 22 27.55 20.46 6.13
C PHE A 22 29.06 20.24 6.38
N GLY A 23 29.76 21.30 6.66
CA GLY A 23 31.13 21.25 7.06
C GLY A 23 31.42 22.24 8.18
N ILE A 24 30.87 22.07 9.38
CA ILE A 24 31.31 22.66 10.65
C ILE A 24 30.23 22.26 11.69
N PHE A 25 30.41 21.14 12.35
CA PHE A 25 29.90 20.84 13.69
C PHE A 25 30.19 19.35 14.04
N ILE A 26 31.50 18.99 14.03
CA ILE A 26 31.96 17.80 14.74
C ILE A 26 33.24 18.25 15.47
N MET A 27 33.11 18.70 16.68
CA MET A 27 34.11 18.57 17.76
C MET A 27 33.43 19.02 19.05
N VAL A 28 33.67 18.21 20.08
CA VAL A 28 33.32 18.36 21.48
C VAL A 28 32.18 17.47 21.94
N ILE A 29 32.49 16.34 22.46
CA ILE A 29 32.32 15.87 23.82
C ILE A 29 32.72 14.39 23.85
N MET A 30 34.00 14.17 24.20
CA MET A 30 34.48 12.95 24.83
C MET A 30 34.57 13.27 26.34
N ALA A 31 34.01 12.41 27.16
CA ALA A 31 34.49 11.95 28.44
C ALA A 31 33.39 11.71 29.46
N LEU A 32 33.50 10.58 30.07
CA LEU A 32 33.29 10.18 31.46
C LEU A 32 32.45 8.90 31.59
N THR A 33 33.18 7.77 31.69
CA THR A 33 33.39 6.91 32.86
C THR A 33 32.17 6.14 33.35
N ALA A 34 32.14 4.82 33.20
CA ALA A 34 32.80 3.76 33.98
C ALA A 34 32.03 3.34 35.25
N CYS A 35 31.95 2.02 35.44
CA CYS A 35 31.62 1.23 36.65
C CYS A 35 30.12 1.02 36.92
N GLY A 36 29.66 -0.19 37.07
CA GLY A 36 30.05 -1.30 37.86
C GLY A 36 28.99 -2.39 37.86
N ASN A 37 29.43 -3.61 37.75
CA ASN A 37 29.34 -4.75 38.65
C ASN A 37 27.97 -5.35 38.99
N ALA A 38 27.83 -6.58 38.58
CA ALA A 38 27.96 -7.86 39.27
C ALA A 38 26.65 -8.56 39.66
N ASP A 39 26.52 -9.75 39.08
CA ASP A 39 26.28 -11.03 39.74
C ASP A 39 24.94 -11.31 40.43
N LYS A 40 24.20 -12.30 39.95
CA LYS A 40 23.96 -13.53 40.71
C LYS A 40 23.14 -14.57 39.95
N SER A 41 23.86 -15.64 39.71
CA SER A 41 23.41 -17.00 39.43
C SER A 41 22.32 -17.48 40.41
N ARG A 42 21.34 -18.19 39.90
CA ARG A 42 20.81 -19.40 40.63
C ARG A 42 20.10 -20.34 39.67
N THR A 43 20.72 -21.47 39.53
CA THR A 43 20.30 -22.82 39.14
C THR A 43 19.06 -23.30 39.93
N GLY A 44 18.21 -24.05 39.27
CA GLY A 44 17.13 -24.79 39.89
C GLY A 44 16.53 -25.80 38.92
N THR A 45 17.12 -27.00 38.91
CA THR A 45 16.69 -28.24 38.26
C THR A 45 15.45 -28.82 39.00
N ALA A 46 14.50 -29.40 38.28
CA ALA A 46 13.96 -30.74 38.47
C ALA A 46 12.68 -30.98 37.64
N ALA A 47 12.79 -31.98 36.85
CA ALA A 47 11.93 -32.96 36.28
C ALA A 47 10.70 -33.37 37.13
N ASN A 48 9.60 -33.63 36.47
CA ASN A 48 8.95 -34.93 36.59
C ASN A 48 7.91 -35.18 35.47
N ALA A 49 7.92 -36.41 35.09
CA ALA A 49 7.25 -37.12 34.04
C ALA A 49 5.77 -37.44 34.34
N ASP A 50 5.13 -37.84 33.26
CA ASP A 50 4.11 -38.90 33.14
C ASP A 50 2.65 -38.58 33.49
N SER A 51 1.79 -38.66 32.52
CA SER A 51 0.74 -39.66 32.43
C SER A 51 -0.10 -39.52 31.16
N ALA A 52 -0.20 -40.60 30.45
CA ALA A 52 -1.06 -40.82 29.31
C ALA A 52 -2.53 -40.93 29.72
N ALA A 53 -3.43 -40.35 28.92
CA ALA A 53 -4.79 -40.87 28.75
C ALA A 53 -5.31 -40.47 27.39
N ALA A 54 -5.51 -41.47 26.54
CA ALA A 54 -6.24 -41.37 25.28
C ALA A 54 -7.73 -41.20 25.56
N GLU A 55 -8.37 -40.26 24.87
CA GLU A 55 -9.81 -40.33 24.68
C GLU A 55 -10.18 -39.78 23.31
N THR A 56 -10.71 -40.69 22.51
CA THR A 56 -11.29 -40.51 21.19
C THR A 56 -12.58 -39.70 21.28
N ALA A 57 -12.70 -38.59 20.54
CA ALA A 57 -14.00 -38.00 20.26
C ALA A 57 -14.02 -37.35 18.88
N ALA A 58 -14.80 -37.99 18.01
CA ALA A 58 -15.64 -37.45 16.92
C ALA A 58 -15.11 -36.29 16.10
N VAL A 59 -14.75 -36.61 14.86
CA VAL A 59 -14.64 -35.70 13.71
C VAL A 59 -16.04 -35.15 13.42
N ALA A 60 -16.26 -33.88 13.75
CA ALA A 60 -17.32 -33.09 13.14
C ALA A 60 -16.72 -32.43 11.90
N GLU A 61 -17.13 -32.93 10.77
CA GLU A 61 -16.86 -32.38 9.43
C GLU A 61 -17.58 -31.05 9.32
N GLU A 62 -16.89 -29.97 9.70
CA GLU A 62 -17.34 -28.61 9.45
C GLU A 62 -17.03 -28.30 7.98
N THR A 63 -18.05 -28.38 7.15
CA THR A 63 -18.01 -27.94 5.75
C THR A 63 -17.67 -26.45 5.73
N ALA A 64 -16.40 -26.13 5.54
CA ALA A 64 -15.96 -24.79 5.19
C ALA A 64 -16.70 -24.33 3.93
N PRO A 65 -17.18 -23.06 3.89
CA PRO A 65 -17.77 -22.55 2.67
C PRO A 65 -16.71 -22.55 1.57
N VAL A 66 -17.04 -23.23 0.47
CA VAL A 66 -16.24 -23.24 -0.75
C VAL A 66 -16.00 -21.80 -1.16
N ALA A 67 -14.77 -21.31 -0.96
CA ALA A 67 -14.32 -20.10 -1.56
C ALA A 67 -14.48 -20.26 -3.07
N ALA A 68 -15.31 -19.42 -3.70
CA ALA A 68 -15.47 -19.40 -5.14
C ALA A 68 -14.07 -19.20 -5.75
N GLU A 69 -13.57 -20.25 -6.41
CA GLU A 69 -12.31 -20.19 -7.15
C GLU A 69 -12.38 -19.05 -8.14
N ALA A 70 -11.52 -18.05 -7.96
CA ALA A 70 -11.35 -17.01 -8.96
C ALA A 70 -10.90 -17.67 -10.27
N PRO A 71 -11.47 -17.29 -11.43
CA PRO A 71 -11.13 -17.88 -12.71
C PRO A 71 -9.61 -17.77 -12.95
N ALA A 72 -9.00 -18.81 -13.52
CA ALA A 72 -7.56 -18.99 -13.72
C ALA A 72 -6.85 -17.90 -14.56
N ASP A 73 -7.60 -16.92 -15.10
CA ASP A 73 -7.12 -15.74 -15.85
C ASP A 73 -7.39 -14.43 -15.09
N ALA A 74 -7.61 -14.49 -13.78
CA ALA A 74 -8.09 -13.35 -13.01
C ALA A 74 -7.05 -12.24 -12.79
N GLY A 75 -5.78 -12.45 -13.09
CA GLY A 75 -4.75 -11.44 -12.82
C GLY A 75 -4.78 -10.98 -11.35
N VAL A 76 -4.32 -9.76 -11.10
CA VAL A 76 -4.40 -9.11 -9.78
C VAL A 76 -5.86 -8.81 -9.46
N SER A 77 -6.31 -9.16 -8.25
CA SER A 77 -7.69 -8.94 -7.81
C SER A 77 -7.75 -8.37 -6.40
N PHE A 78 -8.79 -7.60 -6.14
CA PHE A 78 -9.06 -6.91 -4.88
C PHE A 78 -10.50 -7.16 -4.45
N LYS A 79 -10.75 -7.12 -3.15
CA LYS A 79 -12.07 -7.32 -2.56
C LYS A 79 -12.53 -6.01 -1.93
N ASP A 80 -13.75 -5.56 -2.25
CA ASP A 80 -14.38 -4.37 -1.65
C ASP A 80 -14.96 -4.65 -0.25
N GLU A 81 -15.51 -3.60 0.39
CA GLU A 81 -16.13 -3.67 1.72
C GLU A 81 -17.38 -4.56 1.78
N ASN A 82 -18.01 -4.86 0.63
CA ASN A 82 -19.20 -5.72 0.51
C ASN A 82 -18.80 -7.18 0.22
N GLY A 83 -17.50 -7.47 0.08
CA GLY A 83 -16.99 -8.80 -0.24
C GLY A 83 -16.94 -9.11 -1.72
N ASN A 84 -17.30 -8.16 -2.62
CA ASN A 84 -17.21 -8.37 -4.06
C ASN A 84 -15.76 -8.36 -4.51
N VAL A 85 -15.38 -9.32 -5.35
CA VAL A 85 -14.03 -9.39 -5.92
C VAL A 85 -14.00 -8.69 -7.26
N VAL A 86 -13.06 -7.76 -7.40
CA VAL A 86 -12.79 -7.01 -8.64
C VAL A 86 -11.42 -7.44 -9.16
N SER A 87 -11.39 -8.06 -10.35
CA SER A 87 -10.14 -8.33 -11.07
C SER A 87 -9.71 -7.09 -11.85
N VAL A 88 -8.42 -6.79 -11.88
CA VAL A 88 -7.87 -5.72 -12.74
C VAL A 88 -8.22 -5.96 -14.21
N ASN A 89 -8.27 -7.22 -14.66
CA ASN A 89 -8.66 -7.57 -16.02
C ASN A 89 -10.12 -7.20 -16.34
N SER A 90 -11.02 -7.19 -15.33
CA SER A 90 -12.42 -6.78 -15.51
C SER A 90 -12.58 -5.26 -15.67
N LEU A 91 -11.53 -4.50 -15.37
CA LEU A 91 -11.49 -3.04 -15.49
C LEU A 91 -10.90 -2.55 -16.82
N LYS A 92 -10.61 -3.46 -17.77
CA LYS A 92 -10.20 -3.07 -19.13
C LYS A 92 -11.23 -2.14 -19.75
N GLY A 93 -10.77 -1.12 -20.46
CA GLY A 93 -11.59 -0.01 -20.95
C GLY A 93 -11.59 1.20 -20.00
N LYS A 94 -11.11 1.03 -18.77
CA LYS A 94 -10.95 2.12 -17.80
C LYS A 94 -9.49 2.38 -17.48
N VAL A 95 -9.15 3.61 -17.16
CA VAL A 95 -7.93 3.95 -16.44
C VAL A 95 -8.10 3.49 -15.00
N VAL A 96 -7.09 2.84 -14.42
CA VAL A 96 -7.18 2.36 -13.04
C VAL A 96 -6.11 3.05 -12.19
N PHE A 97 -6.54 3.73 -11.15
CA PHE A 97 -5.70 4.32 -10.12
C PHE A 97 -5.75 3.43 -8.89
N ILE A 98 -4.64 2.76 -8.58
CA ILE A 98 -4.52 1.85 -7.44
C ILE A 98 -3.55 2.47 -6.45
N ASN A 99 -3.97 2.74 -5.22
CA ASN A 99 -3.11 3.23 -4.15
C ASN A 99 -3.03 2.19 -3.04
N PHE A 100 -1.82 1.71 -2.76
CA PHE A 100 -1.52 0.78 -1.67
C PHE A 100 -1.14 1.57 -0.42
N TRP A 101 -1.88 1.33 0.66
CA TRP A 101 -1.78 2.13 1.89
C TRP A 101 -2.14 1.33 3.15
N ALA A 102 -1.99 1.95 4.32
CA ALA A 102 -2.48 1.43 5.60
C ALA A 102 -2.85 2.57 6.56
N THR A 103 -3.75 2.30 7.50
CA THR A 103 -4.25 3.30 8.47
C THR A 103 -3.19 3.80 9.46
N TRP A 104 -2.12 3.07 9.65
CA TRP A 104 -0.99 3.43 10.52
C TRP A 104 0.16 4.12 9.78
N CYS A 105 0.07 4.29 8.46
CA CYS A 105 1.13 4.83 7.61
C CYS A 105 1.02 6.36 7.50
N PRO A 106 1.86 7.16 8.18
CA PRO A 106 1.71 8.63 8.19
C PRO A 106 1.79 9.27 6.80
N PRO A 107 2.75 8.92 5.90
CA PRO A 107 2.77 9.50 4.57
C PRO A 107 1.55 9.11 3.72
N CYS A 108 0.98 7.90 3.95
CA CYS A 108 -0.26 7.49 3.29
C CYS A 108 -1.44 8.37 3.71
N ILE A 109 -1.59 8.60 5.03
CA ILE A 109 -2.65 9.45 5.59
C ILE A 109 -2.52 10.89 5.07
N HIS A 110 -1.29 11.39 4.96
CA HIS A 110 -1.02 12.75 4.52
C HIS A 110 -1.43 13.00 3.05
N GLU A 111 -1.38 12.00 2.18
CA GLU A 111 -1.78 12.15 0.78
C GLU A 111 -3.29 11.98 0.53
N MET A 112 -4.05 11.37 1.47
CA MET A 112 -5.47 11.06 1.30
C MET A 112 -6.34 12.27 0.90
N PRO A 113 -6.19 13.48 1.50
CA PRO A 113 -6.99 14.63 1.09
C PRO A 113 -6.80 14.97 -0.39
N SER A 114 -5.57 14.83 -0.90
CA SER A 114 -5.27 15.12 -2.30
C SER A 114 -5.81 14.05 -3.26
N ILE A 115 -5.80 12.77 -2.84
CA ILE A 115 -6.42 11.68 -3.61
C ILE A 115 -7.94 11.86 -3.65
N ASP A 116 -8.56 12.23 -2.54
CA ASP A 116 -10.00 12.51 -2.47
C ASP A 116 -10.40 13.69 -3.38
N ALA A 117 -9.62 14.77 -3.36
CA ALA A 117 -9.83 15.90 -4.27
C ALA A 117 -9.65 15.51 -5.74
N LEU A 118 -8.62 14.69 -6.03
CA LEU A 118 -8.40 14.13 -7.37
C LEU A 118 -9.62 13.32 -7.81
N ARG A 119 -10.09 12.35 -7.00
CA ARG A 119 -11.26 11.53 -7.34
C ARG A 119 -12.50 12.38 -7.57
N LYS A 120 -12.74 13.39 -6.74
CA LYS A 120 -13.85 14.34 -6.91
C LYS A 120 -13.77 15.11 -8.23
N SER A 121 -12.57 15.38 -8.75
CA SER A 121 -12.37 16.04 -10.06
C SER A 121 -12.78 15.16 -11.26
N PHE A 122 -12.95 13.84 -11.03
CA PHE A 122 -13.46 12.86 -12.00
C PHE A 122 -14.89 12.41 -11.69
N LYS A 123 -15.63 13.15 -10.86
CA LYS A 123 -17.02 12.79 -10.53
C LYS A 123 -17.88 12.73 -11.78
N GLY A 124 -18.56 11.59 -11.98
CA GLY A 124 -19.37 11.33 -13.18
C GLY A 124 -18.58 10.78 -14.38
N GLU A 125 -17.28 10.51 -14.20
CA GLU A 125 -16.44 9.90 -15.23
C GLU A 125 -16.28 8.40 -14.98
N ASP A 126 -16.96 7.58 -15.77
CA ASP A 126 -16.98 6.13 -15.62
C ASP A 126 -15.76 5.41 -16.24
N ARG A 127 -14.92 6.15 -16.97
CA ARG A 127 -13.73 5.61 -17.65
C ARG A 127 -12.50 5.58 -16.75
N ILE A 128 -12.62 5.95 -15.48
CA ILE A 128 -11.57 5.82 -14.46
C ILE A 128 -12.11 5.13 -13.22
N ALA A 129 -11.31 4.23 -12.66
CA ALA A 129 -11.59 3.55 -11.39
C ALA A 129 -10.50 3.89 -10.37
N PHE A 130 -10.91 4.15 -9.12
CA PHE A 130 -10.00 4.36 -7.98
C PHE A 130 -10.12 3.16 -7.05
N LEU A 131 -8.99 2.56 -6.67
CA LEU A 131 -8.89 1.44 -5.75
C LEU A 131 -7.92 1.82 -4.62
N MET A 132 -8.45 2.07 -3.42
CA MET A 132 -7.65 2.32 -2.22
C MET A 132 -7.43 1.00 -1.49
N VAL A 133 -6.28 0.36 -1.74
CA VAL A 133 -5.98 -1.00 -1.28
C VAL A 133 -5.26 -0.97 0.06
N ASP A 134 -5.97 -1.37 1.13
CA ASP A 134 -5.38 -1.60 2.44
C ASP A 134 -4.57 -2.90 2.42
N VAL A 135 -3.25 -2.77 2.62
CA VAL A 135 -2.32 -3.90 2.56
C VAL A 135 -2.39 -4.82 3.79
N ASP A 136 -2.99 -4.36 4.87
CA ASP A 136 -3.14 -5.13 6.12
C ASP A 136 -4.38 -6.03 6.16
N ASN A 137 -5.22 -6.00 5.12
CA ASN A 137 -6.52 -6.70 5.06
C ASN A 137 -7.50 -6.28 6.18
N LYS A 138 -7.41 -5.05 6.68
CA LYS A 138 -8.28 -4.52 7.75
C LYS A 138 -9.41 -3.65 7.19
N ILE A 139 -10.20 -4.19 6.27
CA ILE A 139 -11.19 -3.43 5.49
C ILE A 139 -12.14 -2.62 6.37
N ALA A 140 -12.62 -3.17 7.48
CA ALA A 140 -13.53 -2.45 8.38
C ALA A 140 -12.87 -1.22 9.02
N GLN A 141 -11.59 -1.32 9.41
CA GLN A 141 -10.83 -0.22 9.98
C GLN A 141 -10.57 0.87 8.93
N SER A 142 -10.20 0.45 7.73
CA SER A 142 -9.91 1.37 6.62
C SER A 142 -11.18 2.07 6.12
N THR A 143 -12.32 1.37 6.05
CA THR A 143 -13.63 1.98 5.74
C THR A 143 -14.05 2.98 6.81
N ALA A 144 -13.88 2.65 8.10
CA ALA A 144 -14.15 3.58 9.19
C ALA A 144 -13.27 4.84 9.08
N PHE A 145 -11.98 4.68 8.79
CA PHE A 145 -11.06 5.78 8.58
C PHE A 145 -11.53 6.72 7.46
N MET A 146 -11.94 6.18 6.29
CA MET A 146 -12.47 7.01 5.19
C MET A 146 -13.72 7.79 5.61
N LYS A 147 -14.64 7.12 6.30
CA LYS A 147 -15.89 7.73 6.79
C LYS A 147 -15.64 8.84 7.81
N ASP A 148 -14.78 8.58 8.79
CA ASP A 148 -14.49 9.54 9.88
C ASP A 148 -13.80 10.81 9.38
N ASN A 149 -13.06 10.70 8.25
CA ASN A 149 -12.41 11.83 7.60
C ASN A 149 -13.24 12.44 6.46
N ASN A 150 -14.47 11.94 6.19
CA ASN A 150 -15.34 12.38 5.10
C ASN A 150 -14.70 12.24 3.71
N TYR A 151 -13.89 11.21 3.51
CA TYR A 151 -13.32 10.90 2.19
C TYR A 151 -14.29 10.02 1.38
N ASP A 152 -14.53 10.41 0.12
CA ASP A 152 -15.26 9.63 -0.87
C ASP A 152 -14.30 8.70 -1.63
N LEU A 153 -13.62 7.81 -0.90
CA LEU A 153 -12.59 6.92 -1.43
C LEU A 153 -12.98 5.46 -1.18
N PRO A 154 -13.17 4.65 -2.24
CA PRO A 154 -13.58 3.25 -2.10
C PRO A 154 -12.41 2.40 -1.57
N VAL A 155 -12.67 1.60 -0.55
CA VAL A 155 -11.66 0.76 0.11
C VAL A 155 -11.70 -0.65 -0.43
N TYR A 156 -10.52 -1.21 -0.64
CA TYR A 156 -10.30 -2.58 -1.06
C TYR A 156 -9.22 -3.25 -0.21
N THR A 157 -9.20 -4.57 -0.25
CA THR A 157 -8.11 -5.39 0.29
C THR A 157 -7.64 -6.37 -0.79
N PRO A 158 -6.40 -6.89 -0.72
CA PRO A 158 -5.95 -7.92 -1.65
C PRO A 158 -6.85 -9.15 -1.63
N ALA A 159 -7.24 -9.65 -2.81
CA ALA A 159 -7.93 -10.92 -3.00
C ALA A 159 -7.06 -11.94 -3.75
N SER A 160 -5.90 -11.51 -4.25
CA SER A 160 -4.84 -12.34 -4.82
C SER A 160 -3.47 -11.82 -4.37
N PRO A 161 -2.39 -12.59 -4.55
CA PRO A 161 -1.03 -12.07 -4.35
C PRO A 161 -0.80 -10.81 -5.19
N ILE A 162 -0.17 -9.78 -4.58
CA ILE A 162 0.19 -8.55 -5.28
C ILE A 162 1.57 -8.74 -5.91
N PRO A 163 1.72 -8.58 -7.23
CA PRO A 163 3.02 -8.66 -7.88
C PRO A 163 3.99 -7.57 -7.39
N SER A 164 5.28 -7.86 -7.36
CA SER A 164 6.31 -6.90 -6.97
C SER A 164 6.35 -5.65 -7.85
N ASP A 165 5.92 -5.76 -9.11
CA ASP A 165 5.79 -4.62 -10.02
C ASP A 165 4.71 -3.64 -9.57
N TYR A 166 3.67 -4.12 -8.88
CA TYR A 166 2.63 -3.28 -8.29
C TYR A 166 3.06 -2.71 -6.95
N LEU A 167 3.59 -3.58 -6.06
CA LEU A 167 4.00 -3.19 -4.71
C LEU A 167 5.35 -3.82 -4.37
N GLY A 168 6.41 -3.03 -4.40
CA GLY A 168 7.79 -3.45 -4.18
C GLY A 168 8.25 -3.45 -2.72
N GLY A 169 7.30 -3.40 -1.75
CA GLY A 169 7.61 -3.46 -0.31
C GLY A 169 7.55 -2.13 0.42
N ALA A 170 7.19 -1.02 -0.25
CA ALA A 170 7.01 0.29 0.39
C ALA A 170 5.59 0.83 0.19
N ILE A 171 5.03 1.47 1.20
CA ILE A 171 3.77 2.24 1.13
C ILE A 171 4.00 3.69 1.55
N PRO A 172 3.25 4.66 0.99
CA PRO A 172 2.29 4.45 -0.09
C PRO A 172 2.97 4.14 -1.43
N THR A 173 2.31 3.32 -2.24
CA THR A 173 2.67 3.12 -3.64
C THR A 173 1.42 3.26 -4.48
N THR A 174 1.49 4.09 -5.52
CA THR A 174 0.40 4.24 -6.48
C THR A 174 0.79 3.65 -7.83
N VAL A 175 -0.10 2.83 -8.38
CA VAL A 175 0.00 2.24 -9.71
C VAL A 175 -1.11 2.83 -10.58
N ILE A 176 -0.75 3.21 -11.80
CA ILE A 176 -1.71 3.72 -12.80
C ILE A 176 -1.68 2.80 -14.01
N LEU A 177 -2.85 2.27 -14.35
CA LEU A 177 -3.02 1.44 -15.54
C LEU A 177 -3.82 2.22 -16.59
N ASN A 178 -3.46 2.04 -17.86
CA ASN A 178 -4.23 2.57 -18.97
C ASN A 178 -5.46 1.66 -19.28
N LYS A 179 -6.29 2.04 -20.25
CA LYS A 179 -7.49 1.29 -20.65
C LYS A 179 -7.20 -0.13 -21.15
N ARG A 180 -5.96 -0.43 -21.57
CA ARG A 180 -5.55 -1.79 -21.97
C ARG A 180 -5.13 -2.66 -20.78
N GLY A 181 -5.06 -2.07 -19.57
CA GLY A 181 -4.58 -2.72 -18.36
C GLY A 181 -3.05 -2.73 -18.25
N GLU A 182 -2.35 -1.94 -19.07
CA GLU A 182 -0.90 -1.80 -19.01
C GLU A 182 -0.51 -0.76 -17.98
N MET A 183 0.52 -1.03 -17.19
CA MET A 183 1.05 -0.07 -16.22
C MET A 183 1.77 1.06 -16.96
N VAL A 184 1.27 2.27 -16.77
CA VAL A 184 1.83 3.51 -17.36
C VAL A 184 2.46 4.42 -16.32
N GLY A 185 2.24 4.14 -15.04
CA GLY A 185 2.85 4.88 -13.94
C GLY A 185 2.94 4.04 -12.68
N ARG A 186 4.05 4.20 -11.93
CA ARG A 186 4.26 3.68 -10.59
C ARG A 186 5.00 4.74 -9.77
N LEU A 187 4.39 5.12 -8.67
CA LEU A 187 4.84 6.23 -7.82
C LEU A 187 4.99 5.71 -6.38
N GLU A 188 6.20 5.72 -5.85
CA GLU A 188 6.47 5.35 -4.45
C GLU A 188 6.60 6.61 -3.59
N GLY A 189 6.12 6.50 -2.35
CA GLY A 189 6.12 7.59 -1.38
C GLY A 189 4.97 8.58 -1.56
N GLY A 190 4.63 9.29 -0.46
CA GLY A 190 3.53 10.25 -0.41
C GLY A 190 3.67 11.41 -1.40
N ARG A 191 2.55 11.81 -2.00
CA ARG A 191 2.49 12.86 -3.02
C ARG A 191 1.26 13.74 -2.85
N ASP A 192 1.31 14.90 -3.48
CA ASP A 192 0.14 15.75 -3.70
C ASP A 192 -0.47 15.41 -5.06
N TYR A 193 -1.63 14.73 -5.04
CA TYR A 193 -2.35 14.33 -6.25
C TYR A 193 -3.20 15.45 -6.84
N THR A 194 -3.22 16.64 -6.22
CA THR A 194 -3.79 17.86 -6.82
C THR A 194 -2.80 18.57 -7.76
N ASP A 195 -1.56 18.07 -7.87
CA ASP A 195 -0.57 18.59 -8.82
C ASP A 195 -1.16 18.65 -10.23
N PRO A 196 -1.16 19.83 -10.88
CA PRO A 196 -1.75 19.99 -12.20
C PRO A 196 -1.20 19.06 -13.27
N GLN A 197 0.06 18.63 -13.15
CA GLN A 197 0.68 17.69 -14.09
C GLN A 197 0.10 16.29 -13.95
N ILE A 198 -0.13 15.83 -12.70
CA ILE A 198 -0.76 14.52 -12.43
C ILE A 198 -2.21 14.54 -12.92
N VAL A 199 -2.97 15.58 -12.55
CA VAL A 199 -4.36 15.74 -12.97
C VAL A 199 -4.48 15.76 -14.49
N LYS A 200 -3.60 16.52 -15.17
CA LYS A 200 -3.58 16.60 -16.64
C LYS A 200 -3.27 15.24 -17.26
N ALA A 201 -2.23 14.55 -16.78
CA ALA A 201 -1.83 13.24 -17.30
C ALA A 201 -2.96 12.21 -17.18
N LEU A 202 -3.66 12.18 -16.04
CA LEU A 202 -4.81 11.28 -15.85
C LEU A 202 -5.98 11.64 -16.76
N LYS A 203 -6.28 12.93 -16.94
CA LYS A 203 -7.33 13.38 -17.88
C LYS A 203 -7.01 13.01 -19.32
N GLU A 204 -5.74 13.11 -19.72
CA GLU A 204 -5.29 12.68 -21.05
C GLU A 204 -5.44 11.18 -21.24
N LEU A 205 -5.06 10.36 -20.24
CA LEU A 205 -5.26 8.90 -20.27
C LEU A 205 -6.74 8.52 -20.40
N VAL A 206 -7.61 9.21 -19.65
CA VAL A 206 -9.07 8.99 -19.70
C VAL A 206 -9.67 9.47 -21.02
N GLY A 207 -9.16 10.57 -21.59
CA GLY A 207 -9.63 11.13 -22.85
C GLY A 207 -9.18 10.37 -24.10
N ASN A 208 -8.02 9.70 -24.06
CA ASN A 208 -7.48 8.92 -25.17
C ASN A 208 -8.24 7.59 -25.32
N GLU A 209 -8.64 7.26 -26.54
CA GLU A 209 -9.23 5.97 -26.91
C GLU A 209 -8.18 4.87 -27.04
#